data_8bda5cfe60d3f87c3b0b66a3f5d906be
#
_entry.id   8bda5cfe60d3f87c3b0b66a3f5d906be
#
_cell.length_a   1.000
_cell.length_b   1.000
_cell.length_c   1.000
_cell.angle_alpha   90.00
_cell.angle_beta   90.00
_cell.angle_gamma   90.00
#
_symmetry.space_group_name_H-M   'P 1'
#
loop_
_entity.id
_entity.type
_entity.pdbx_description
1 polymer ?
#
loop_
_entity_poly.entity_id
_entity_poly.type
_entity_poly.pdbx_seq_one_letter_code
_entity_poly.pdbx_strand_id
1 'polypeptide(L)'
;MKISIFLFFLFFCSHSFAQKVAIKNNLAYDALKTPNLSLEFSMGRKWTIDTQVGMNFFFYTKDATSPRYKTKKFSHWMVQPELRYWTCDVFNGWFFGLHAHGGQMNIGGIDVPFVLEKRDGKMKDHRYEGYFWGGGLSVGYQWVLSNRFNIEASLGIGYVHTRYEKYKCTTCGQTLGKGDADYIGPTRAAISIIYMLK
;
A
#
# COMPACT_ATOMS: atom_id res chain seq x y z
N MET A 1 -16.12 -24.97 -27.64
CA MET A 1 -15.16 -24.16 -26.81
C MET A 1 -15.81 -23.23 -25.79
N LYS A 2 -16.99 -22.64 -26.04
CA LYS A 2 -17.67 -21.73 -25.08
C LYS A 2 -18.32 -22.43 -23.87
N ILE A 3 -18.74 -23.67 -23.99
CA ILE A 3 -19.38 -24.45 -22.90
C ILE A 3 -18.37 -24.94 -21.87
N SER A 4 -17.14 -25.25 -22.26
CA SER A 4 -16.07 -25.70 -21.33
C SER A 4 -15.63 -24.60 -20.37
N ILE A 5 -15.62 -23.32 -20.81
CA ILE A 5 -15.25 -22.18 -19.97
C ILE A 5 -16.35 -21.91 -18.92
N PHE A 6 -17.60 -22.09 -19.31
CA PHE A 6 -18.75 -21.91 -18.39
C PHE A 6 -18.81 -23.02 -17.33
N LEU A 7 -18.50 -24.26 -17.71
CA LEU A 7 -18.38 -25.37 -16.76
C LEU A 7 -17.20 -25.23 -15.82
N PHE A 8 -16.07 -24.66 -16.28
CA PHE A 8 -14.92 -24.37 -15.43
C PHE A 8 -15.24 -23.29 -14.38
N PHE A 9 -16.05 -22.28 -14.74
CA PHE A 9 -16.50 -21.24 -13.81
C PHE A 9 -17.53 -21.78 -12.80
N LEU A 10 -18.39 -22.71 -13.18
CA LEU A 10 -19.36 -23.35 -12.27
C LEU A 10 -18.67 -24.30 -11.26
N PHE A 11 -17.56 -24.93 -11.63
CA PHE A 11 -16.81 -25.79 -10.70
C PHE A 11 -16.08 -25.01 -9.60
N PHE A 12 -15.76 -23.74 -9.85
CA PHE A 12 -15.18 -22.85 -8.82
C PHE A 12 -16.21 -22.34 -7.80
N CYS A 13 -17.49 -22.35 -8.11
CA CYS A 13 -18.56 -21.89 -7.21
C CYS A 13 -19.04 -22.93 -6.20
N SER A 14 -18.61 -24.20 -6.29
CA SER A 14 -19.18 -25.27 -5.45
C SER A 14 -18.41 -25.57 -4.15
N HIS A 15 -17.32 -24.87 -3.86
CA HIS A 15 -16.66 -24.95 -2.56
C HIS A 15 -17.11 -23.79 -1.68
N SER A 16 -18.40 -23.81 -1.28
CA SER A 16 -18.92 -22.97 -0.20
C SER A 16 -18.37 -23.42 1.17
N PHE A 17 -17.07 -23.37 1.36
CA PHE A 17 -16.55 -23.19 2.71
C PHE A 17 -17.06 -21.81 3.15
N ALA A 18 -17.54 -21.69 4.39
CA ALA A 18 -17.91 -20.40 4.94
C ALA A 18 -16.65 -19.50 4.97
N GLN A 19 -16.40 -18.83 3.84
CA GLN A 19 -15.25 -17.93 3.70
C GLN A 19 -15.47 -16.77 4.63
N LYS A 20 -14.59 -16.63 5.62
CA LYS A 20 -14.56 -15.44 6.45
C LYS A 20 -14.01 -14.29 5.62
N VAL A 21 -14.72 -13.17 5.64
CA VAL A 21 -14.36 -11.94 4.92
C VAL A 21 -14.26 -10.81 5.92
N ALA A 22 -13.21 -10.03 5.83
CA ALA A 22 -12.99 -8.86 6.67
C ALA A 22 -12.72 -7.62 5.83
N ILE A 23 -13.24 -6.49 6.29
CA ILE A 23 -12.88 -5.15 5.83
C ILE A 23 -11.95 -4.55 6.87
N LYS A 24 -10.88 -3.88 6.39
CA LYS A 24 -9.89 -3.27 7.27
C LYS A 24 -9.61 -1.83 6.86
N ASN A 25 -9.27 -1.03 7.85
CA ASN A 25 -8.74 0.30 7.65
C ASN A 25 -7.43 0.44 8.45
N ASN A 26 -6.37 0.90 7.80
CA ASN A 26 -5.06 1.10 8.41
C ASN A 26 -4.94 2.53 8.94
N LEU A 27 -5.02 2.70 10.25
CA LEU A 27 -4.94 3.98 10.93
C LEU A 27 -3.59 4.68 10.75
N ALA A 28 -2.50 3.92 10.58
CA ALA A 28 -1.19 4.51 10.33
C ALA A 28 -1.16 5.26 8.98
N TYR A 29 -1.87 4.76 7.96
CA TYR A 29 -2.00 5.45 6.68
C TYR A 29 -2.93 6.67 6.79
N ASP A 30 -4.00 6.57 7.57
CA ASP A 30 -4.90 7.71 7.80
C ASP A 30 -4.17 8.86 8.52
N ALA A 31 -3.29 8.53 9.48
CA ALA A 31 -2.44 9.53 10.15
C ALA A 31 -1.50 10.24 9.16
N LEU A 32 -1.10 9.57 8.08
CA LEU A 32 -0.35 10.14 6.96
C LEU A 32 -1.26 10.79 5.90
N LYS A 33 -2.55 10.98 6.22
CA LYS A 33 -3.57 11.54 5.32
C LYS A 33 -3.72 10.75 4.01
N THR A 34 -3.58 9.44 4.10
CA THR A 34 -3.76 8.50 3.01
C THR A 34 -4.96 7.60 3.32
N PRO A 35 -6.18 8.01 2.96
CA PRO A 35 -7.34 7.13 3.03
C PRO A 35 -7.06 5.79 2.40
N ASN A 36 -7.47 4.72 3.06
CA ASN A 36 -7.18 3.37 2.64
C ASN A 36 -8.27 2.40 3.04
N LEU A 37 -8.36 1.32 2.31
CA LEU A 37 -9.26 0.22 2.58
C LEU A 37 -8.58 -1.09 2.20
N SER A 38 -8.82 -2.12 2.99
CA SER A 38 -8.36 -3.46 2.69
C SER A 38 -9.50 -4.46 2.81
N LEU A 39 -9.46 -5.46 1.94
CA LEU A 39 -10.33 -6.63 1.96
C LEU A 39 -9.50 -7.87 2.17
N GLU A 40 -9.84 -8.67 3.17
CA GLU A 40 -9.19 -9.93 3.46
C GLU A 40 -10.18 -11.10 3.37
N PHE A 41 -9.76 -12.14 2.64
CA PHE A 41 -10.54 -13.35 2.41
C PHE A 41 -9.80 -14.56 2.94
N SER A 42 -10.51 -15.42 3.68
CA SER A 42 -9.95 -16.73 4.08
C SER A 42 -9.92 -17.69 2.89
N MET A 43 -8.77 -18.35 2.69
CA MET A 43 -8.57 -19.41 1.70
C MET A 43 -8.38 -20.77 2.38
N GLY A 44 -9.07 -21.01 3.49
CA GLY A 44 -8.97 -22.22 4.27
C GLY A 44 -8.68 -21.93 5.73
N ARG A 45 -8.13 -22.92 6.47
CA ARG A 45 -7.96 -22.81 7.92
C ARG A 45 -6.78 -21.93 8.35
N LYS A 46 -5.76 -21.78 7.52
CA LYS A 46 -4.50 -21.10 7.87
C LYS A 46 -4.03 -20.07 6.87
N TRP A 47 -4.74 -19.87 5.78
CA TRP A 47 -4.35 -18.95 4.73
C TRP A 47 -5.41 -17.88 4.49
N THR A 48 -4.96 -16.65 4.32
CA THR A 48 -5.79 -15.53 3.87
C THR A 48 -5.07 -14.75 2.78
N ILE A 49 -5.85 -14.08 1.94
CA ILE A 49 -5.35 -13.07 1.04
C ILE A 49 -5.94 -11.72 1.45
N ASP A 50 -5.08 -10.77 1.73
CA ASP A 50 -5.41 -9.39 2.05
C ASP A 50 -5.03 -8.49 0.87
N THR A 51 -5.87 -7.54 0.50
CA THR A 51 -5.56 -6.58 -0.55
C THR A 51 -5.90 -5.18 -0.07
N GLN A 52 -4.86 -4.39 0.20
CA GLN A 52 -4.97 -3.01 0.63
C GLN A 52 -4.86 -2.08 -0.58
N VAL A 53 -5.77 -1.10 -0.65
CA VAL A 53 -5.71 0.02 -1.59
C VAL A 53 -5.64 1.31 -0.77
N GLY A 54 -4.68 2.16 -1.09
CA GLY A 54 -4.53 3.47 -0.48
C GLY A 54 -4.36 4.54 -1.55
N MET A 55 -4.89 5.73 -1.29
CA MET A 55 -4.77 6.84 -2.23
C MET A 55 -4.69 8.17 -1.50
N ASN A 56 -3.84 9.06 -1.97
CA ASN A 56 -3.74 10.42 -1.49
C ASN A 56 -3.71 11.39 -2.68
N PHE A 57 -4.78 12.13 -2.86
CA PHE A 57 -4.89 13.17 -3.90
C PHE A 57 -4.99 14.57 -3.30
N PHE A 58 -4.97 14.70 -1.97
CA PHE A 58 -5.38 15.91 -1.25
C PHE A 58 -4.22 16.75 -0.69
N PHE A 59 -2.98 16.27 -0.81
CA PHE A 59 -1.84 16.98 -0.27
C PHE A 59 -1.39 18.09 -1.24
N TYR A 60 -2.06 19.23 -1.13
CA TYR A 60 -1.72 20.43 -1.88
C TYR A 60 -1.64 21.62 -0.92
N THR A 61 -0.44 21.97 -0.47
CA THR A 61 -0.25 23.17 0.32
C THR A 61 0.45 24.21 -0.55
N LYS A 62 -0.26 25.27 -0.90
CA LYS A 62 0.35 26.49 -1.46
C LYS A 62 0.93 27.26 -0.29
N ASP A 63 2.23 27.36 -0.21
CA ASP A 63 2.88 28.26 0.77
C ASP A 63 2.90 29.65 0.15
N ALA A 64 1.89 30.46 0.49
CA ALA A 64 1.68 31.80 -0.06
C ALA A 64 2.74 32.83 0.39
N THR A 65 3.59 32.48 1.37
CA THR A 65 4.56 33.38 1.98
C THR A 65 5.95 33.32 1.33
N SER A 66 6.19 32.41 0.37
CA SER A 66 7.47 32.33 -0.32
C SER A 66 7.43 33.02 -1.66
N PRO A 67 8.40 33.93 -1.98
CA PRO A 67 8.50 34.58 -3.29
C PRO A 67 8.79 33.60 -4.45
N ARG A 68 9.15 32.36 -4.16
CA ARG A 68 9.12 31.23 -5.07
C ARG A 68 8.01 30.30 -4.59
N TYR A 69 6.87 30.33 -5.23
CA TYR A 69 5.73 29.42 -4.99
C TYR A 69 6.19 27.96 -4.92
N LYS A 70 6.63 27.52 -3.73
CA LYS A 70 6.97 26.11 -3.47
C LYS A 70 5.68 25.39 -3.17
N THR A 71 5.06 24.87 -4.17
CA THR A 71 3.88 24.01 -4.02
C THR A 71 4.33 22.65 -3.53
N LYS A 72 4.00 22.33 -2.28
CA LYS A 72 4.19 20.99 -1.75
C LYS A 72 3.11 20.09 -2.33
N LYS A 73 3.49 19.03 -3.02
CA LYS A 73 2.59 18.05 -3.59
C LYS A 73 2.99 16.66 -3.10
N PHE A 74 2.03 15.93 -2.56
CA PHE A 74 2.19 14.53 -2.21
C PHE A 74 0.93 13.80 -2.67
N SER A 75 0.99 13.28 -3.88
CA SER A 75 -0.11 12.53 -4.48
C SER A 75 0.39 11.15 -4.84
N HIS A 76 -0.32 10.12 -4.41
CA HIS A 76 -0.01 8.75 -4.76
C HIS A 76 -1.24 7.86 -4.64
N TRP A 77 -1.20 6.76 -5.35
CA TRP A 77 -2.06 5.61 -5.09
C TRP A 77 -1.20 4.35 -5.03
N MET A 78 -1.66 3.38 -4.26
CA MET A 78 -0.96 2.12 -4.06
C MET A 78 -1.96 0.99 -3.91
N VAL A 79 -1.61 -0.16 -4.48
CA VAL A 79 -2.26 -1.44 -4.22
C VAL A 79 -1.22 -2.40 -3.63
N GLN A 80 -1.60 -3.09 -2.55
CA GLN A 80 -0.72 -4.00 -1.84
C GLN A 80 -1.45 -5.31 -1.53
N PRO A 81 -1.42 -6.31 -2.41
CA PRO A 81 -1.85 -7.67 -2.10
C PRO A 81 -0.84 -8.36 -1.19
N GLU A 82 -1.34 -9.16 -0.26
CA GLU A 82 -0.55 -9.93 0.71
C GLU A 82 -1.16 -11.31 0.93
N LEU A 83 -0.36 -12.34 0.77
CA LEU A 83 -0.68 -13.70 1.15
C LEU A 83 -0.21 -13.93 2.57
N ARG A 84 -1.10 -14.37 3.47
CA ARG A 84 -0.84 -14.54 4.90
C ARG A 84 -1.00 -15.99 5.32
N TYR A 85 -0.04 -16.44 6.11
CA TYR A 85 -0.08 -17.72 6.83
C TYR A 85 -0.27 -17.48 8.33
N TRP A 86 -1.30 -18.07 8.91
CA TRP A 86 -1.67 -17.96 10.31
C TRP A 86 -1.13 -19.14 11.10
N THR A 87 -0.51 -18.87 12.24
CA THR A 87 0.02 -19.93 13.12
C THR A 87 -1.09 -20.74 13.80
N CYS A 88 -2.19 -20.07 14.14
CA CYS A 88 -3.41 -20.68 14.68
C CYS A 88 -4.52 -20.67 13.61
N ASP A 89 -5.73 -20.33 13.94
CA ASP A 89 -6.81 -20.16 12.98
C ASP A 89 -6.73 -18.78 12.30
N VAL A 90 -7.30 -18.67 11.12
CA VAL A 90 -7.37 -17.39 10.38
C VAL A 90 -8.07 -16.31 11.22
N PHE A 91 -7.59 -15.09 11.13
CA PHE A 91 -8.05 -13.92 11.85
C PHE A 91 -7.83 -13.98 13.38
N ASN A 92 -6.88 -14.78 13.86
CA ASN A 92 -6.55 -14.87 15.28
C ASN A 92 -5.07 -15.14 15.51
N GLY A 93 -4.40 -14.27 16.27
CA GLY A 93 -3.03 -14.43 16.70
C GLY A 93 -1.99 -14.02 15.65
N TRP A 94 -0.86 -14.71 15.61
CA TRP A 94 0.27 -14.41 14.76
C TRP A 94 0.06 -14.85 13.32
N PHE A 95 0.51 -14.02 12.38
CA PHE A 95 0.61 -14.36 10.98
C PHE A 95 1.93 -13.89 10.37
N PHE A 96 2.33 -14.58 9.31
CA PHE A 96 3.44 -14.23 8.43
C PHE A 96 2.88 -13.95 7.05
N GLY A 97 3.33 -12.87 6.42
CA GLY A 97 2.84 -12.43 5.12
C GLY A 97 3.94 -12.32 4.07
N LEU A 98 3.57 -12.61 2.85
CA LEU A 98 4.32 -12.28 1.64
C LEU A 98 3.49 -11.26 0.88
N HIS A 99 4.00 -10.04 0.73
CA HIS A 99 3.30 -8.97 0.03
C HIS A 99 4.03 -8.51 -1.22
N ALA A 100 3.26 -8.13 -2.21
CA ALA A 100 3.70 -7.30 -3.32
C ALA A 100 3.04 -5.93 -3.20
N HIS A 101 3.62 -4.91 -3.80
CA HIS A 101 3.01 -3.59 -3.87
C HIS A 101 3.37 -2.90 -5.17
N GLY A 102 2.49 -2.01 -5.60
CA GLY A 102 2.71 -1.19 -6.78
C GLY A 102 1.79 0.02 -6.79
N GLY A 103 2.23 1.07 -7.43
CA GLY A 103 1.47 2.30 -7.50
C GLY A 103 2.17 3.40 -8.29
N GLN A 104 1.57 4.57 -8.25
CA GLN A 104 2.11 5.79 -8.85
C GLN A 104 2.29 6.86 -7.78
N MET A 105 3.28 7.70 -7.97
CA MET A 105 3.57 8.82 -7.09
C MET A 105 3.82 10.09 -7.89
N ASN A 106 3.43 11.23 -7.29
CA ASN A 106 3.75 12.56 -7.77
C ASN A 106 4.09 13.41 -6.55
N ILE A 107 5.39 13.53 -6.29
CA ILE A 107 5.95 14.14 -5.09
C ILE A 107 6.75 15.38 -5.47
N GLY A 108 6.48 16.50 -4.83
CA GLY A 108 7.21 17.74 -5.07
C GLY A 108 7.26 18.64 -3.83
N GLY A 109 8.38 19.31 -3.63
CA GLY A 109 8.51 20.28 -2.54
C GLY A 109 8.55 19.69 -1.12
N ILE A 110 8.70 18.38 -0.97
CA ILE A 110 8.72 17.67 0.31
C ILE A 110 10.00 16.84 0.38
N ASP A 111 10.64 16.78 1.54
CA ASP A 111 11.69 15.79 1.81
C ASP A 111 11.01 14.52 2.33
N VAL A 112 11.09 13.45 1.56
CA VAL A 112 10.68 12.13 2.00
C VAL A 112 11.94 11.38 2.40
N PRO A 113 12.18 11.18 3.70
CA PRO A 113 13.35 10.44 4.15
C PRO A 113 13.32 9.03 3.58
N PHE A 114 14.48 8.50 3.22
CA PHE A 114 14.74 7.12 2.76
C PHE A 114 14.49 6.76 1.30
N VAL A 115 13.75 7.53 0.50
CA VAL A 115 13.34 7.06 -0.84
C VAL A 115 14.26 7.51 -1.97
N LEU A 116 14.80 8.72 -1.95
CA LEU A 116 15.55 9.27 -3.08
C LEU A 116 16.82 10.07 -2.69
N GLU A 117 17.24 10.01 -1.43
CA GLU A 117 18.20 10.95 -0.85
C GLU A 117 19.65 10.84 -1.36
N LYS A 118 20.01 9.75 -2.04
CA LYS A 118 21.42 9.44 -2.30
C LYS A 118 22.04 10.00 -3.58
N ARG A 119 21.27 10.54 -4.52
CA ARG A 119 21.84 10.85 -5.84
C ARG A 119 21.77 12.29 -6.33
N ASP A 120 20.80 13.13 -5.95
CA ASP A 120 20.51 14.33 -6.74
C ASP A 120 20.19 15.63 -5.99
N GLY A 121 20.67 15.82 -4.78
CA GLY A 121 20.44 17.07 -4.04
C GLY A 121 19.03 17.17 -3.43
N LYS A 122 18.73 18.29 -2.82
CA LYS A 122 17.51 18.52 -2.03
C LYS A 122 16.24 18.22 -2.83
N MET A 123 15.50 17.20 -2.46
CA MET A 123 14.19 16.85 -3.05
C MET A 123 13.19 18.02 -3.05
N LYS A 124 13.37 18.98 -2.14
CA LYS A 124 12.54 20.17 -1.99
C LYS A 124 12.46 21.07 -3.23
N ASP A 125 13.46 21.01 -4.11
CA ASP A 125 13.56 21.93 -5.23
C ASP A 125 13.05 21.35 -6.56
N HIS A 126 12.62 20.09 -6.54
CA HIS A 126 12.20 19.34 -7.72
C HIS A 126 10.87 18.62 -7.50
N ARG A 127 10.24 18.23 -8.60
CA ARG A 127 9.08 17.34 -8.62
C ARG A 127 9.48 16.01 -9.22
N TYR A 128 9.07 14.94 -8.60
CA TYR A 128 9.27 13.56 -9.05
C TYR A 128 7.92 12.93 -9.33
N GLU A 129 7.77 12.43 -10.54
CA GLU A 129 6.57 11.74 -10.98
C GLU A 129 6.97 10.40 -11.55
N GLY A 130 6.30 9.32 -11.10
CA GLY A 130 6.68 8.00 -11.53
C GLY A 130 5.83 6.92 -10.93
N TYR A 131 6.26 5.70 -11.15
CA TYR A 131 5.65 4.51 -10.60
C TYR A 131 6.67 3.68 -9.82
N PHE A 132 6.17 2.95 -8.85
CA PHE A 132 6.97 2.04 -8.03
C PHE A 132 6.30 0.67 -7.96
N TRP A 133 7.12 -0.34 -7.76
CA TRP A 133 6.68 -1.69 -7.52
C TRP A 133 7.71 -2.43 -6.68
N GLY A 134 7.27 -3.46 -5.98
CA GLY A 134 8.16 -4.22 -5.12
C GLY A 134 7.43 -5.30 -4.36
N GLY A 135 8.10 -5.84 -3.36
CA GLY A 135 7.54 -6.86 -2.50
C GLY A 135 8.39 -7.08 -1.26
N GLY A 136 7.84 -7.84 -0.32
CA GLY A 136 8.53 -8.08 0.94
C GLY A 136 7.82 -9.11 1.81
N LEU A 137 8.39 -9.29 2.98
CA LEU A 137 7.86 -10.16 4.03
C LEU A 137 7.32 -9.32 5.17
N SER A 138 6.29 -9.80 5.81
CA SER A 138 5.66 -9.15 6.95
C SER A 138 5.41 -10.15 8.08
N VAL A 139 5.28 -9.61 9.27
CA VAL A 139 4.80 -10.31 10.45
C VAL A 139 3.78 -9.42 11.16
N GLY A 140 2.73 -10.01 11.67
CA GLY A 140 1.72 -9.28 12.42
C GLY A 140 1.00 -10.15 13.44
N TYR A 141 0.24 -9.46 14.26
CA TYR A 141 -0.60 -10.06 15.28
C TYR A 141 -1.97 -9.43 15.26
N GLN A 142 -2.99 -10.27 15.32
CA GLN A 142 -4.38 -9.84 15.38
C GLN A 142 -5.01 -10.22 16.72
N TRP A 143 -5.61 -9.23 17.37
CA TRP A 143 -6.37 -9.37 18.60
C TRP A 143 -7.87 -9.42 18.27
N VAL A 144 -8.53 -10.46 18.69
CA VAL A 144 -9.99 -10.60 18.61
C VAL A 144 -10.61 -9.83 19.76
N LEU A 145 -11.31 -8.74 19.48
CA LEU A 145 -11.98 -7.92 20.50
C LEU A 145 -13.43 -8.36 20.70
N SER A 146 -14.10 -8.71 19.62
CA SER A 146 -15.48 -9.16 19.64
C SER A 146 -15.77 -10.06 18.44
N ASN A 147 -17.01 -10.55 18.32
CA ASN A 147 -17.43 -11.36 17.17
C ASN A 147 -17.31 -10.64 15.81
N ARG A 148 -17.25 -9.32 15.82
CA ARG A 148 -17.21 -8.51 14.58
C ARG A 148 -16.03 -7.56 14.49
N PHE A 149 -15.37 -7.24 15.61
CA PHE A 149 -14.31 -6.25 15.61
C PHE A 149 -13.00 -6.86 16.11
N ASN A 150 -11.95 -6.65 15.34
CA ASN A 150 -10.58 -7.03 15.70
C ASN A 150 -9.65 -5.83 15.50
N ILE A 151 -8.48 -5.91 16.11
CA ILE A 151 -7.37 -4.98 15.87
C ILE A 151 -6.15 -5.78 15.40
N GLU A 152 -5.38 -5.22 14.51
CA GLU A 152 -4.16 -5.83 13.98
C GLU A 152 -3.02 -4.83 14.05
N ALA A 153 -1.83 -5.33 14.40
CA ALA A 153 -0.58 -4.63 14.17
C ALA A 153 0.33 -5.48 13.29
N SER A 154 0.93 -4.87 12.25
CA SER A 154 1.86 -5.56 11.37
C SER A 154 3.00 -4.67 10.92
N LEU A 155 4.16 -5.30 10.73
CA LEU A 155 5.36 -4.69 10.17
C LEU A 155 5.92 -5.58 9.07
N GLY A 156 6.51 -4.96 8.05
CA GLY A 156 7.13 -5.69 6.95
C GLY A 156 8.33 -4.96 6.39
N ILE A 157 9.26 -5.75 5.89
CA ILE A 157 10.47 -5.29 5.20
C ILE A 157 10.46 -5.85 3.78
N GLY A 158 11.04 -5.11 2.86
CA GLY A 158 11.08 -5.54 1.47
C GLY A 158 11.92 -4.64 0.59
N TYR A 159 11.73 -4.85 -0.69
CA TYR A 159 12.37 -4.13 -1.77
C TYR A 159 11.34 -3.34 -2.57
N VAL A 160 11.73 -2.12 -2.96
CA VAL A 160 10.95 -1.24 -3.84
C VAL A 160 11.85 -0.74 -4.96
N HIS A 161 11.42 -0.94 -6.19
CA HIS A 161 11.99 -0.33 -7.36
C HIS A 161 11.10 0.82 -7.82
N THR A 162 11.70 1.99 -8.04
CA THR A 162 10.99 3.21 -8.43
C THR A 162 11.58 3.74 -9.71
N ARG A 163 10.74 3.99 -10.73
CA ARG A 163 11.09 4.74 -11.93
C ARG A 163 10.44 6.10 -11.88
N TYR A 164 11.22 7.15 -12.08
CA TYR A 164 10.72 8.50 -11.98
C TYR A 164 11.24 9.43 -13.09
N GLU A 165 10.46 10.44 -13.36
CA GLU A 165 10.85 11.61 -14.12
C GLU A 165 11.00 12.81 -13.19
N LYS A 166 12.09 13.56 -13.37
CA LYS A 166 12.44 14.73 -12.56
C LYS A 166 12.09 16.00 -13.30
N TYR A 167 11.41 16.92 -12.64
CA TYR A 167 11.00 18.21 -13.19
C TYR A 167 11.57 19.36 -12.36
N LYS A 168 11.94 20.45 -13.02
CA LYS A 168 12.56 21.62 -12.39
C LYS A 168 11.59 22.43 -11.52
N CYS A 169 10.31 22.37 -11.80
CA CYS A 169 9.30 23.20 -11.13
C CYS A 169 8.11 22.36 -10.69
N THR A 170 7.42 22.84 -9.66
CA THR A 170 6.27 22.16 -9.08
C THR A 170 5.02 22.22 -9.95
N THR A 171 4.90 23.13 -10.90
CA THR A 171 3.65 23.34 -11.64
C THR A 171 3.75 23.07 -13.15
N CYS A 172 4.79 23.56 -13.82
CA CYS A 172 4.96 23.42 -15.28
C CYS A 172 6.45 23.50 -15.60
N GLY A 173 7.16 22.40 -15.47
CA GLY A 173 8.59 22.37 -15.69
C GLY A 173 8.99 21.50 -16.86
N GLN A 174 10.07 21.86 -17.53
CA GLN A 174 10.75 20.96 -18.44
C GLN A 174 11.26 19.75 -17.67
N THR A 175 11.16 18.57 -18.26
CA THR A 175 11.77 17.34 -17.74
C THR A 175 13.28 17.52 -17.68
N LEU A 176 13.86 17.34 -16.50
CA LEU A 176 15.32 17.41 -16.30
C LEU A 176 16.00 16.09 -16.59
N GLY A 177 15.25 14.99 -16.55
CA GLY A 177 15.76 13.64 -16.80
C GLY A 177 14.87 12.57 -16.22
N LYS A 178 15.21 11.32 -16.55
CA LYS A 178 14.60 10.11 -16.00
C LYS A 178 15.62 9.41 -15.13
N GLY A 179 15.14 8.72 -14.09
CA GLY A 179 16.00 7.96 -13.20
C GLY A 179 15.26 6.79 -12.57
N ASP A 180 16.06 5.89 -12.04
CA ASP A 180 15.58 4.75 -11.27
C ASP A 180 16.19 4.81 -9.86
N ALA A 181 15.44 4.37 -8.86
CA ALA A 181 15.90 4.27 -7.48
C ALA A 181 15.43 2.95 -6.87
N ASP A 182 16.32 2.33 -6.12
CA ASP A 182 16.09 1.10 -5.39
C ASP A 182 16.12 1.36 -3.90
N TYR A 183 15.17 0.79 -3.18
CA TYR A 183 15.05 0.91 -1.74
C TYR A 183 14.88 -0.45 -1.10
N ILE A 184 15.63 -0.71 -0.04
CA ILE A 184 15.45 -1.87 0.83
C ILE A 184 15.21 -1.36 2.25
N GLY A 185 14.10 -1.76 2.83
CA GLY A 185 13.72 -1.31 4.17
C GLY A 185 12.27 -1.61 4.52
N PRO A 186 11.68 -0.89 5.50
CA PRO A 186 10.27 -1.03 5.84
C PRO A 186 9.36 -0.74 4.64
N THR A 187 8.55 -1.72 4.25
CA THR A 187 7.59 -1.61 3.14
C THR A 187 6.14 -1.77 3.58
N ARG A 188 5.94 -2.16 4.84
CA ARG A 188 4.63 -2.27 5.44
C ARG A 188 4.69 -1.84 6.91
N ALA A 189 3.77 -0.99 7.32
CA ALA A 189 3.49 -0.67 8.72
C ALA A 189 1.98 -0.46 8.83
N ALA A 190 1.32 -1.24 9.67
CA ALA A 190 -0.11 -1.14 9.84
C ALA A 190 -0.51 -1.29 11.31
N ILE A 191 -1.43 -0.42 11.72
CA ILE A 191 -2.29 -0.59 12.89
C ILE A 191 -3.71 -0.49 12.32
N SER A 192 -4.41 -1.62 12.26
CA SER A 192 -5.68 -1.68 11.52
C SER A 192 -6.84 -2.02 12.44
N ILE A 193 -7.97 -1.36 12.19
CA ILE A 193 -9.27 -1.77 12.68
C ILE A 193 -9.89 -2.69 11.64
N ILE A 194 -10.46 -3.79 12.10
CA ILE A 194 -10.99 -4.85 11.27
C ILE A 194 -12.44 -5.09 11.61
N TYR A 195 -13.28 -5.11 10.59
CA TYR A 195 -14.67 -5.49 10.69
C TYR A 195 -14.91 -6.81 9.96
N MET A 196 -15.36 -7.83 10.70
CA MET A 196 -15.69 -9.14 10.15
C MET A 196 -17.08 -9.11 9.54
N LEU A 197 -17.18 -9.39 8.24
CA LEU A 197 -18.45 -9.41 7.52
C LEU A 197 -19.20 -10.73 7.76
N LYS A 198 -18.45 -11.83 7.89
CA LYS A 198 -19.01 -13.18 8.07
C LYS A 198 -18.00 -14.07 8.77
#